data_e4d4708cd97ae4ee86a33137b646c13b
#
_entry.id   e4d4708cd97ae4ee86a33137b646c13b
#
_cell.length_a   1.000
_cell.length_b   1.000
_cell.length_c   1.000
_cell.angle_alpha   90.00
_cell.angle_beta   90.00
_cell.angle_gamma   90.00
#
_symmetry.space_group_name_H-M   'P 1'
#
loop_
_entity.id
_entity.type
_entity.pdbx_description
1 polymer ?
#
loop_
_entity_poly.entity_id
_entity_poly.type
_entity_poly.pdbx_seq_one_letter_code
_entity_poly.pdbx_strand_id
1 'polypeptide(L)'
;PAQRPNGVNRRQFLADTAKAACGVGVAGLALGLFAKQARSLPTSALRPPGAGSEQQFLGACVRCGLCVRDCPYDTLSLARLDDAVATGTPYFTARDVPCEMCEDIPCVAACPTGALDKGLSDIDKARMGLAVLVDQETCLNVLGLRCDVCYRVCPQIDKAITLERRANTRTGKHAMFIPTVNSEHCTGCGKCEYACVLDKAAIRVLPRHLAKGKIGAHYRLGWEEKEKKGESLMPGLIDLPDRLP
;
A
#
# COMPACT_ATOMS: atom_id res chain seq x y z
N PRO A 1 -51.38 25.11 48.65
CA PRO A 1 -50.49 26.08 48.07
C PRO A 1 -49.71 25.45 46.91
N ALA A 2 -50.11 25.85 45.69
CA ALA A 2 -49.47 25.40 44.47
C ALA A 2 -48.08 26.03 44.35
N GLN A 3 -47.00 25.23 44.31
CA GLN A 3 -45.68 25.69 43.99
C GLN A 3 -45.64 26.12 42.55
N ARG A 4 -45.29 27.40 42.33
CA ARG A 4 -45.01 27.94 40.98
C ARG A 4 -43.75 27.23 40.44
N PRO A 5 -43.74 26.77 39.19
CA PRO A 5 -42.55 26.22 38.62
C PRO A 5 -41.46 27.32 38.55
N ASN A 6 -40.25 26.99 39.03
CA ASN A 6 -39.09 27.90 39.01
C ASN A 6 -38.82 28.34 37.58
N GLY A 7 -39.04 29.60 37.29
CA GLY A 7 -38.72 30.21 36.00
C GLY A 7 -37.22 30.13 35.76
N VAL A 8 -36.83 29.57 34.63
CA VAL A 8 -35.43 29.44 34.19
C VAL A 8 -34.81 30.84 34.17
N ASN A 9 -33.79 31.05 35.03
CA ASN A 9 -33.11 32.34 35.14
C ASN A 9 -32.28 32.57 33.87
N ARG A 10 -32.33 33.74 33.23
CA ARG A 10 -31.62 34.06 31.97
C ARG A 10 -30.14 33.64 32.04
N ARG A 11 -29.49 33.81 33.17
CA ARG A 11 -28.10 33.43 33.40
C ARG A 11 -27.92 31.92 33.35
N GLN A 12 -28.85 31.16 33.89
CA GLN A 12 -28.86 29.71 33.91
C GLN A 12 -29.11 29.16 32.50
N PHE A 13 -30.06 29.75 31.75
CA PHE A 13 -30.31 29.40 30.36
C PHE A 13 -29.08 29.61 29.47
N LEU A 14 -28.39 30.77 29.59
CA LEU A 14 -27.16 31.02 28.83
C LEU A 14 -26.04 30.04 29.17
N ALA A 15 -25.88 29.67 30.45
CA ALA A 15 -24.87 28.71 30.88
C ALA A 15 -25.17 27.31 30.36
N ASP A 16 -26.42 26.88 30.37
CA ASP A 16 -26.83 25.56 29.91
C ASP A 16 -26.76 25.45 28.37
N THR A 17 -27.11 26.54 27.67
CA THR A 17 -26.94 26.65 26.22
C THR A 17 -25.45 26.57 25.80
N ALA A 18 -24.56 27.25 26.53
CA ALA A 18 -23.12 27.22 26.30
C ALA A 18 -22.57 25.81 26.54
N LYS A 19 -22.98 25.13 27.62
CA LYS A 19 -22.59 23.74 27.90
C LYS A 19 -23.06 22.78 26.80
N ALA A 20 -24.32 22.92 26.35
CA ALA A 20 -24.87 22.10 25.27
C ALA A 20 -24.12 22.35 23.95
N ALA A 21 -23.81 23.58 23.60
CA ALA A 21 -23.04 23.94 22.41
C ALA A 21 -21.60 23.33 22.47
N CYS A 22 -20.92 23.44 23.59
CA CYS A 22 -19.62 22.80 23.81
C CYS A 22 -19.71 21.27 23.70
N GLY A 23 -20.72 20.63 24.27
CA GLY A 23 -20.92 19.20 24.18
C GLY A 23 -21.15 18.72 22.75
N VAL A 24 -21.98 19.41 21.99
CA VAL A 24 -22.21 19.12 20.56
C VAL A 24 -20.94 19.36 19.74
N GLY A 25 -20.17 20.41 20.04
CA GLY A 25 -18.89 20.69 19.37
C GLY A 25 -17.86 19.58 19.59
N VAL A 26 -17.68 19.14 20.84
CA VAL A 26 -16.77 18.04 21.19
C VAL A 26 -17.21 16.71 20.55
N ALA A 27 -18.51 16.40 20.60
CA ALA A 27 -19.05 15.17 19.97
C ALA A 27 -18.90 15.22 18.45
N GLY A 28 -19.16 16.35 17.81
CA GLY A 28 -18.98 16.54 16.38
C GLY A 28 -17.51 16.37 15.94
N LEU A 29 -16.58 16.93 16.74
CA LEU A 29 -15.15 16.80 16.51
C LEU A 29 -14.67 15.34 16.68
N ALA A 30 -15.14 14.65 17.72
CA ALA A 30 -14.83 13.24 17.94
C ALA A 30 -15.38 12.35 16.81
N LEU A 31 -16.63 12.56 16.37
CA LEU A 31 -17.22 11.86 15.24
C LEU A 31 -16.50 12.16 13.93
N GLY A 32 -16.08 13.41 13.70
CA GLY A 32 -15.30 13.81 12.52
C GLY A 32 -13.94 13.12 12.46
N LEU A 33 -13.23 13.07 13.60
CA LEU A 33 -11.95 12.35 13.72
C LEU A 33 -12.14 10.85 13.52
N PHE A 34 -13.17 10.26 14.11
CA PHE A 34 -13.50 8.85 13.90
C PHE A 34 -13.84 8.53 12.45
N ALA A 35 -14.64 9.37 11.79
CA ALA A 35 -14.99 9.21 10.38
C ALA A 35 -13.77 9.36 9.46
N LYS A 36 -12.85 10.30 9.76
CA LYS A 36 -11.59 10.45 9.04
C LYS A 36 -10.74 9.18 9.20
N GLN A 37 -10.64 8.66 10.41
CA GLN A 37 -9.86 7.45 10.71
C GLN A 37 -10.44 6.20 10.03
N ALA A 38 -11.77 6.08 9.96
CA ALA A 38 -12.44 4.97 9.28
C ALA A 38 -12.27 5.01 7.74
N ARG A 39 -12.05 6.21 7.16
CA ARG A 39 -11.87 6.41 5.71
C ARG A 39 -10.40 6.40 5.26
N SER A 40 -9.47 6.54 6.19
CA SER A 40 -8.04 6.59 5.88
C SER A 40 -7.46 5.18 5.72
N LEU A 41 -7.74 4.56 4.59
CA LEU A 41 -6.95 3.43 4.12
C LEU A 41 -5.80 4.04 3.29
N PRO A 42 -4.56 4.03 3.78
CA PRO A 42 -3.46 4.56 3.02
C PRO A 42 -3.20 3.65 1.83
N THR A 43 -3.09 4.25 0.70
CA THR A 43 -2.75 3.58 -0.55
C THR A 43 -1.34 2.98 -0.55
N SER A 44 -0.50 3.33 0.43
CA SER A 44 0.92 2.98 0.44
C SER A 44 1.42 2.23 1.68
N ALA A 45 0.63 2.15 2.77
CA ALA A 45 1.09 1.46 3.98
C ALA A 45 1.08 -0.06 3.81
N LEU A 46 2.20 -0.67 4.11
CA LEU A 46 2.38 -2.11 4.06
C LEU A 46 2.21 -2.70 5.47
N ARG A 47 1.59 -3.88 5.54
CA ARG A 47 1.37 -4.59 6.79
C ARG A 47 2.48 -5.61 7.06
N PRO A 48 2.73 -5.97 8.33
CA PRO A 48 3.69 -7.02 8.70
C PRO A 48 3.42 -8.34 7.96
N PRO A 49 4.42 -9.23 7.88
CA PRO A 49 4.22 -10.60 7.40
C PRO A 49 3.07 -11.29 8.14
N GLY A 50 2.31 -12.11 7.44
CA GLY A 50 1.17 -12.83 8.01
C GLY A 50 -0.11 -12.00 8.18
N ALA A 51 -0.10 -10.70 7.89
CA ALA A 51 -1.33 -9.91 7.86
C ALA A 51 -2.23 -10.38 6.71
N GLY A 52 -3.49 -10.70 7.02
CA GLY A 52 -4.51 -11.05 6.04
C GLY A 52 -5.05 -9.84 5.29
N SER A 53 -6.32 -9.90 4.89
CA SER A 53 -6.98 -8.72 4.33
C SER A 53 -7.02 -7.59 5.37
N GLU A 54 -6.99 -6.33 4.91
CA GLU A 54 -6.96 -5.17 5.82
C GLU A 54 -8.11 -5.20 6.83
N GLN A 55 -9.30 -5.60 6.41
CA GLN A 55 -10.46 -5.68 7.28
C GLN A 55 -10.31 -6.77 8.37
N GLN A 56 -9.81 -7.94 8.00
CA GLN A 56 -9.54 -9.03 8.95
C GLN A 56 -8.43 -8.64 9.93
N PHE A 57 -7.36 -8.04 9.41
CA PHE A 57 -6.25 -7.56 10.22
C PHE A 57 -6.69 -6.51 11.24
N LEU A 58 -7.44 -5.48 10.82
CA LEU A 58 -7.94 -4.43 11.72
C LEU A 58 -8.92 -4.96 12.76
N GLY A 59 -9.72 -5.97 12.42
CA GLY A 59 -10.66 -6.61 13.35
C GLY A 59 -9.97 -7.45 14.42
N ALA A 60 -8.82 -8.05 14.12
CA ALA A 60 -8.09 -8.92 15.03
C ALA A 60 -6.96 -8.20 15.80
N CYS A 61 -6.44 -7.07 15.27
CA CYS A 61 -5.31 -6.36 15.85
C CYS A 61 -5.74 -5.56 17.11
N VAL A 62 -5.24 -5.96 18.27
CA VAL A 62 -5.47 -5.26 19.54
C VAL A 62 -4.50 -4.10 19.79
N ARG A 63 -3.64 -3.77 18.81
CA ARG A 63 -2.71 -2.62 18.84
C ARG A 63 -1.71 -2.66 20.01
N CYS A 64 -1.31 -3.85 20.42
CA CYS A 64 -0.41 -4.05 21.57
C CYS A 64 1.05 -3.67 21.32
N GLY A 65 1.48 -3.51 20.05
CA GLY A 65 2.85 -3.12 19.66
C GLY A 65 3.90 -4.23 19.79
N LEU A 66 3.56 -5.46 20.19
CA LEU A 66 4.55 -6.53 20.38
C LEU A 66 5.30 -6.87 19.09
N CYS A 67 4.62 -6.91 17.95
CA CYS A 67 5.25 -7.15 16.65
C CYS A 67 6.26 -6.05 16.25
N VAL A 68 6.03 -4.80 16.70
CA VAL A 68 6.98 -3.69 16.52
C VAL A 68 8.19 -3.86 17.40
N ARG A 69 7.96 -4.16 18.70
CA ARG A 69 9.05 -4.36 19.66
C ARG A 69 9.97 -5.53 19.30
N ASP A 70 9.39 -6.60 18.79
CA ASP A 70 10.14 -7.84 18.51
C ASP A 70 10.72 -7.86 17.08
N CYS A 71 10.57 -6.75 16.30
CA CYS A 71 11.24 -6.57 15.03
C CYS A 71 12.69 -6.16 15.25
N PRO A 72 13.69 -6.99 14.90
CA PRO A 72 15.10 -6.69 15.20
C PRO A 72 15.70 -5.60 14.31
N TYR A 73 14.97 -5.16 13.28
CA TYR A 73 15.45 -4.19 12.29
C TYR A 73 14.66 -2.86 12.33
N ASP A 74 13.81 -2.66 13.32
CA ASP A 74 12.98 -1.45 13.45
C ASP A 74 12.14 -1.12 12.20
N THR A 75 11.84 -2.13 11.39
CA THR A 75 11.06 -1.98 10.16
C THR A 75 9.63 -1.53 10.46
N LEU A 76 9.03 -2.03 11.55
CA LEU A 76 7.65 -1.77 11.88
C LEU A 76 7.50 -0.54 12.77
N SER A 77 6.51 0.28 12.47
CA SER A 77 6.11 1.43 13.27
C SER A 77 4.62 1.35 13.62
N LEU A 78 4.23 1.93 14.77
CA LEU A 78 2.81 2.09 15.11
C LEU A 78 2.28 3.38 14.50
N ALA A 79 1.17 3.28 13.79
CA ALA A 79 0.52 4.43 13.19
C ALA A 79 0.10 5.48 14.22
N ARG A 80 0.39 6.74 13.96
CA ARG A 80 0.01 7.91 14.77
C ARG A 80 -1.35 8.45 14.32
N LEU A 81 -1.88 9.42 15.05
CA LEU A 81 -3.16 10.07 14.71
C LEU A 81 -3.11 10.88 13.39
N ASP A 82 -1.95 11.38 13.05
CA ASP A 82 -1.68 12.16 11.83
C ASP A 82 -1.37 11.28 10.61
N ASP A 83 -1.03 10.01 10.84
CA ASP A 83 -0.79 9.07 9.75
C ASP A 83 -2.10 8.73 9.02
N ALA A 84 -1.98 8.51 7.72
CA ALA A 84 -3.10 8.04 6.91
C ALA A 84 -3.40 6.54 7.13
N VAL A 85 -2.98 5.94 8.22
CA VAL A 85 -3.12 4.54 8.63
C VAL A 85 -3.99 4.46 9.88
N ALA A 86 -4.71 3.37 10.07
CA ALA A 86 -5.51 3.17 11.30
C ALA A 86 -4.61 3.26 12.54
N THR A 87 -4.86 4.27 13.39
CA THR A 87 -4.01 4.63 14.53
C THR A 87 -3.71 3.44 15.43
N GLY A 88 -2.45 3.34 15.85
CA GLY A 88 -1.95 2.30 16.75
C GLY A 88 -1.72 0.94 16.06
N THR A 89 -2.01 0.81 14.77
CA THR A 89 -1.74 -0.43 14.04
C THR A 89 -0.33 -0.44 13.45
N PRO A 90 0.34 -1.61 13.41
CA PRO A 90 1.68 -1.73 12.84
C PRO A 90 1.64 -1.62 11.31
N TYR A 91 2.60 -0.89 10.78
CA TYR A 91 2.85 -0.74 9.34
C TYR A 91 4.33 -0.49 9.09
N PHE A 92 4.74 -0.54 7.84
CA PHE A 92 6.08 -0.10 7.42
C PHE A 92 6.01 0.61 6.07
N THR A 93 7.02 1.42 5.81
CA THR A 93 7.23 2.13 4.56
C THR A 93 8.43 1.53 3.85
N ALA A 94 8.21 0.88 2.72
CA ALA A 94 9.25 0.16 1.99
C ALA A 94 10.46 1.03 1.62
N ARG A 95 10.24 2.33 1.37
CA ARG A 95 11.31 3.27 1.00
C ARG A 95 12.19 3.66 2.17
N ASP A 96 11.65 3.65 3.40
CA ASP A 96 12.39 4.07 4.60
C ASP A 96 13.17 2.89 5.19
N VAL A 97 12.44 1.86 5.63
CA VAL A 97 13.04 0.64 6.21
C VAL A 97 12.30 -0.59 5.66
N PRO A 98 12.88 -1.31 4.69
CA PRO A 98 12.27 -2.50 4.11
C PRO A 98 12.25 -3.67 5.10
N CYS A 99 11.39 -4.66 4.86
CA CYS A 99 11.40 -5.89 5.64
C CYS A 99 12.64 -6.75 5.31
N GLU A 100 13.41 -7.11 6.33
CA GLU A 100 14.64 -7.90 6.17
C GLU A 100 14.41 -9.40 5.92
N MET A 101 13.15 -9.87 5.95
CA MET A 101 12.79 -11.24 5.64
C MET A 101 13.41 -12.27 6.60
N CYS A 102 13.22 -12.05 7.92
CA CYS A 102 13.73 -12.95 8.97
C CYS A 102 13.17 -14.36 8.81
N GLU A 103 14.00 -15.39 8.91
CA GLU A 103 13.58 -16.79 8.79
C GLU A 103 12.65 -17.22 9.92
N ASP A 104 12.89 -16.72 11.14
CA ASP A 104 12.12 -17.02 12.36
C ASP A 104 10.85 -16.18 12.52
N ILE A 105 10.64 -15.17 11.66
CA ILE A 105 9.48 -14.28 11.60
C ILE A 105 9.02 -13.80 12.99
N PRO A 106 9.88 -13.13 13.79
CA PRO A 106 9.60 -12.83 15.19
C PRO A 106 8.37 -11.96 15.39
N CYS A 107 8.06 -11.07 14.47
CA CYS A 107 6.85 -10.23 14.50
C CYS A 107 5.55 -11.05 14.46
N VAL A 108 5.53 -12.17 13.74
CA VAL A 108 4.38 -13.09 13.67
C VAL A 108 4.29 -13.91 14.94
N ALA A 109 5.43 -14.44 15.42
CA ALA A 109 5.50 -15.22 16.66
C ALA A 109 5.01 -14.40 17.87
N ALA A 110 5.34 -13.10 17.94
CA ALA A 110 4.95 -12.19 19.00
C ALA A 110 3.46 -11.81 19.00
N CYS A 111 2.71 -12.04 17.91
CA CYS A 111 1.31 -11.62 17.82
C CYS A 111 0.41 -12.50 18.71
N PRO A 112 -0.27 -11.95 19.76
CA PRO A 112 -1.07 -12.76 20.68
C PRO A 112 -2.45 -13.12 20.12
N THR A 113 -2.99 -12.33 19.17
CA THR A 113 -4.40 -12.42 18.74
C THR A 113 -4.61 -13.13 17.41
N GLY A 114 -3.54 -13.53 16.70
CA GLY A 114 -3.67 -14.09 15.36
C GLY A 114 -4.01 -13.04 14.28
N ALA A 115 -3.87 -11.74 14.57
CA ALA A 115 -3.93 -10.70 13.54
C ALA A 115 -2.84 -10.91 12.49
N LEU A 116 -1.73 -11.50 12.89
CA LEU A 116 -0.69 -12.06 12.01
C LEU A 116 -0.81 -13.59 12.06
N ASP A 117 -0.91 -14.19 10.89
CA ASP A 117 -1.11 -15.64 10.74
C ASP A 117 0.09 -16.43 11.24
N LYS A 118 -0.07 -17.14 12.35
CA LYS A 118 0.95 -18.02 12.94
C LYS A 118 1.24 -19.28 12.09
N GLY A 119 0.40 -19.58 11.12
CA GLY A 119 0.65 -20.63 10.14
C GLY A 119 1.72 -20.26 9.12
N LEU A 120 2.13 -18.98 9.06
CA LEU A 120 3.24 -18.51 8.23
C LEU A 120 4.58 -18.94 8.84
N SER A 121 5.06 -20.13 8.50
CA SER A 121 6.34 -20.69 8.92
C SER A 121 7.50 -20.41 7.94
N ASP A 122 7.18 -19.93 6.76
CA ASP A 122 8.12 -19.67 5.67
C ASP A 122 7.93 -18.24 5.18
N ILE A 123 8.92 -17.37 5.43
CA ILE A 123 8.85 -15.95 5.08
C ILE A 123 8.72 -15.73 3.58
N ASP A 124 9.17 -16.65 2.75
CA ASP A 124 9.06 -16.59 1.28
C ASP A 124 7.60 -16.68 0.81
N LYS A 125 6.73 -17.20 1.65
CA LYS A 125 5.28 -17.25 1.43
C LYS A 125 4.55 -16.00 1.92
N ALA A 126 5.23 -15.08 2.59
CA ALA A 126 4.62 -13.83 3.03
C ALA A 126 4.06 -13.02 1.84
N ARG A 127 3.00 -12.28 2.09
CA ARG A 127 2.29 -11.49 1.06
C ARG A 127 1.96 -10.09 1.56
N MET A 128 3.00 -9.37 2.00
CA MET A 128 2.90 -8.00 2.56
C MET A 128 2.46 -6.96 1.53
N GLY A 129 2.89 -7.14 0.28
CA GLY A 129 2.60 -6.25 -0.83
C GLY A 129 2.97 -6.87 -2.17
N LEU A 130 3.02 -6.05 -3.19
CA LEU A 130 3.49 -6.42 -4.52
C LEU A 130 4.31 -5.26 -5.10
N ALA A 131 5.53 -5.56 -5.54
CA ALA A 131 6.35 -4.59 -6.27
C ALA A 131 5.77 -4.35 -7.67
N VAL A 132 5.69 -3.08 -8.05
CA VAL A 132 5.19 -2.64 -9.36
C VAL A 132 6.12 -1.57 -9.90
N LEU A 133 6.49 -1.66 -11.16
CA LEU A 133 7.20 -0.60 -11.87
C LEU A 133 6.19 0.49 -12.22
N VAL A 134 6.06 1.48 -11.33
CA VAL A 134 5.04 2.54 -11.44
C VAL A 134 5.47 3.68 -12.36
N ASP A 135 6.77 3.91 -12.48
CA ASP A 135 7.34 4.96 -13.29
C ASP A 135 8.35 4.38 -14.28
N GLN A 136 7.86 4.16 -15.50
CA GLN A 136 8.69 3.64 -16.58
C GLN A 136 9.53 4.75 -17.24
N GLU A 137 9.09 6.01 -17.16
CA GLU A 137 9.72 7.13 -17.83
C GLU A 137 11.06 7.51 -17.17
N THR A 138 11.16 7.36 -15.85
CA THR A 138 12.39 7.65 -15.11
C THR A 138 13.27 6.42 -14.88
N CYS A 139 12.74 5.21 -15.06
CA CYS A 139 13.49 3.98 -14.84
C CYS A 139 14.69 3.89 -15.80
N LEU A 140 15.90 3.81 -15.24
CA LEU A 140 17.13 3.78 -16.03
C LEU A 140 17.17 2.63 -17.05
N ASN A 141 16.61 1.47 -16.71
CA ASN A 141 16.53 0.34 -17.64
C ASN A 141 15.62 0.64 -18.83
N VAL A 142 14.47 1.26 -18.58
CA VAL A 142 13.53 1.63 -19.63
C VAL A 142 14.09 2.76 -20.50
N LEU A 143 14.88 3.65 -19.91
CA LEU A 143 15.66 4.66 -20.64
C LEU A 143 16.82 4.06 -21.46
N GLY A 144 17.04 2.74 -21.39
CA GLY A 144 18.09 2.05 -22.13
C GLY A 144 19.48 2.17 -21.49
N LEU A 145 19.56 2.60 -20.25
CA LEU A 145 20.75 2.55 -19.41
C LEU A 145 20.82 1.21 -18.66
N ARG A 146 21.98 0.79 -18.20
CA ARG A 146 22.11 -0.43 -17.43
C ARG A 146 21.87 -0.14 -15.94
N CYS A 147 20.84 -0.77 -15.39
CA CYS A 147 20.55 -0.75 -13.96
C CYS A 147 19.86 -2.07 -13.58
N ASP A 148 20.42 -2.83 -12.66
CA ASP A 148 19.90 -4.12 -12.20
C ASP A 148 19.76 -4.18 -10.66
N VAL A 149 19.78 -3.02 -10.00
CA VAL A 149 19.78 -2.93 -8.53
C VAL A 149 18.55 -3.60 -7.91
N CYS A 150 17.34 -3.27 -8.38
CA CYS A 150 16.11 -3.84 -7.85
C CYS A 150 16.04 -5.38 -8.02
N TYR A 151 16.65 -5.91 -9.08
CA TYR A 151 16.77 -7.34 -9.30
C TYR A 151 17.77 -7.98 -8.32
N ARG A 152 18.95 -7.39 -8.14
CA ARG A 152 20.03 -7.94 -7.30
C ARG A 152 19.71 -7.97 -5.81
N VAL A 153 18.94 -6.98 -5.31
CA VAL A 153 18.60 -6.91 -3.89
C VAL A 153 17.38 -7.76 -3.52
N CYS A 154 16.75 -8.40 -4.50
CA CYS A 154 15.57 -9.21 -4.25
C CYS A 154 15.95 -10.52 -3.55
N PRO A 155 15.38 -10.84 -2.37
CA PRO A 155 15.63 -12.11 -1.70
C PRO A 155 15.17 -13.31 -2.54
N GLN A 156 14.16 -13.10 -3.38
CA GLN A 156 13.59 -14.07 -4.31
C GLN A 156 14.01 -13.79 -5.76
N ILE A 157 15.32 -13.55 -5.95
CA ILE A 157 15.91 -13.31 -7.27
C ILE A 157 15.57 -14.46 -8.24
N ASP A 158 15.33 -14.14 -9.50
CA ASP A 158 14.91 -15.08 -10.56
C ASP A 158 13.52 -15.71 -10.39
N LYS A 159 12.92 -15.62 -9.19
CA LYS A 159 11.55 -16.09 -8.94
C LYS A 159 10.56 -14.93 -8.88
N ALA A 160 10.79 -13.97 -7.98
CA ALA A 160 9.91 -12.82 -7.78
C ALA A 160 10.20 -11.66 -8.73
N ILE A 161 11.45 -11.49 -9.14
CA ILE A 161 11.86 -10.49 -10.10
C ILE A 161 12.83 -11.11 -11.12
N THR A 162 12.57 -10.85 -12.38
CA THR A 162 13.38 -11.29 -13.51
C THR A 162 13.76 -10.10 -14.38
N LEU A 163 14.76 -10.26 -15.23
CA LEU A 163 15.16 -9.25 -16.20
C LEU A 163 14.77 -9.69 -17.61
N GLU A 164 13.70 -9.10 -18.13
CA GLU A 164 13.27 -9.36 -19.50
C GLU A 164 14.15 -8.58 -20.49
N ARG A 165 14.78 -9.30 -21.40
CA ARG A 165 15.62 -8.69 -22.43
C ARG A 165 14.77 -8.17 -23.59
N ARG A 166 14.87 -6.88 -23.85
CA ARG A 166 14.21 -6.21 -24.98
C ARG A 166 15.21 -5.46 -25.86
N ALA A 167 14.89 -5.27 -27.13
CA ALA A 167 15.69 -4.45 -28.03
C ALA A 167 15.67 -2.98 -27.55
N ASN A 168 16.85 -2.34 -27.55
CA ASN A 168 16.95 -0.92 -27.22
C ASN A 168 16.67 -0.09 -28.47
N THR A 169 15.45 0.38 -28.62
CA THR A 169 15.01 1.18 -29.76
C THR A 169 15.67 2.57 -29.81
N ARG A 170 16.15 3.06 -28.65
CA ARG A 170 16.80 4.39 -28.57
C ARG A 170 18.22 4.39 -29.13
N THR A 171 19.01 3.36 -28.83
CA THR A 171 20.42 3.33 -29.25
C THR A 171 20.71 2.33 -30.37
N GLY A 172 19.84 1.35 -30.56
CA GLY A 172 20.04 0.25 -31.51
C GLY A 172 21.20 -0.70 -31.21
N LYS A 173 21.99 -0.44 -30.15
CA LYS A 173 23.25 -1.14 -29.88
C LYS A 173 23.25 -2.11 -28.73
N HIS A 174 22.42 -1.89 -27.71
CA HIS A 174 22.42 -2.68 -26.47
C HIS A 174 21.01 -3.13 -26.15
N ALA A 175 20.87 -4.32 -25.56
CA ALA A 175 19.59 -4.78 -25.03
C ALA A 175 19.24 -4.01 -23.74
N MET A 176 17.97 -3.70 -23.57
CA MET A 176 17.40 -3.27 -22.29
C MET A 176 17.07 -4.51 -21.44
N PHE A 177 17.25 -4.41 -20.14
CA PHE A 177 16.91 -5.46 -19.17
C PHE A 177 15.78 -4.96 -18.26
N ILE A 178 14.55 -5.14 -18.72
CA ILE A 178 13.38 -4.61 -18.02
C ILE A 178 13.05 -5.49 -16.81
N PRO A 179 13.03 -4.92 -15.58
CA PRO A 179 12.66 -5.67 -14.40
C PRO A 179 11.17 -6.05 -14.46
N THR A 180 10.89 -7.34 -14.47
CA THR A 180 9.55 -7.91 -14.51
C THR A 180 9.27 -8.63 -13.20
N VAL A 181 8.18 -8.26 -12.52
CA VAL A 181 7.81 -8.80 -11.21
C VAL A 181 6.76 -9.89 -11.36
N ASN A 182 7.07 -11.07 -10.80
CA ASN A 182 6.12 -12.17 -10.67
C ASN A 182 5.30 -12.01 -9.38
N SER A 183 4.01 -11.79 -9.54
CA SER A 183 3.10 -11.52 -8.41
C SER A 183 2.89 -12.73 -7.49
N GLU A 184 3.20 -13.95 -7.92
CA GLU A 184 3.03 -15.16 -7.12
C GLU A 184 4.20 -15.39 -6.16
N HIS A 185 5.38 -14.94 -6.54
CA HIS A 185 6.60 -15.10 -5.74
C HIS A 185 6.98 -13.84 -4.98
N CYS A 186 6.51 -12.66 -5.40
CA CYS A 186 6.81 -11.41 -4.72
C CYS A 186 6.17 -11.36 -3.33
N THR A 187 7.01 -11.26 -2.29
CA THR A 187 6.60 -11.13 -0.88
C THR A 187 6.18 -9.70 -0.50
N GLY A 188 6.65 -8.70 -1.25
CA GLY A 188 6.41 -7.29 -0.95
C GLY A 188 7.31 -6.74 0.16
N CYS A 189 8.50 -7.29 0.36
CA CYS A 189 9.44 -6.90 1.42
C CYS A 189 9.94 -5.45 1.30
N GLY A 190 9.93 -4.87 0.11
CA GLY A 190 10.32 -3.46 -0.10
C GLY A 190 11.78 -3.22 -0.46
N LYS A 191 12.66 -4.24 -0.41
CA LYS A 191 14.10 -4.06 -0.71
C LYS A 191 14.37 -3.46 -2.09
N CYS A 192 13.58 -3.82 -3.10
CA CYS A 192 13.71 -3.26 -4.44
C CYS A 192 13.34 -1.77 -4.53
N GLU A 193 12.35 -1.32 -3.76
CA GLU A 193 11.97 0.10 -3.66
C GLU A 193 13.02 0.89 -2.88
N TYR A 194 13.45 0.36 -1.74
CA TYR A 194 14.50 0.97 -0.91
C TYR A 194 15.79 1.19 -1.68
N ALA A 195 16.26 0.17 -2.38
CA ALA A 195 17.54 0.20 -3.09
C ALA A 195 17.49 0.96 -4.43
N CYS A 196 16.30 1.38 -4.90
CA CYS A 196 16.20 2.14 -6.14
C CYS A 196 17.03 3.43 -6.06
N VAL A 197 17.93 3.62 -7.03
CA VAL A 197 18.89 4.72 -7.05
C VAL A 197 18.27 6.09 -7.36
N LEU A 198 17.03 6.13 -7.77
CA LEU A 198 16.30 7.36 -8.06
C LEU A 198 15.74 7.98 -6.78
N ASP A 199 15.67 9.30 -6.70
CA ASP A 199 15.05 10.03 -5.57
C ASP A 199 13.62 9.57 -5.33
N LYS A 200 12.83 9.47 -6.41
CA LYS A 200 11.55 8.76 -6.42
C LYS A 200 11.75 7.41 -7.04
N ALA A 201 11.55 6.35 -6.25
CA ALA A 201 11.72 5.00 -6.75
C ALA A 201 10.78 4.71 -7.92
N ALA A 202 11.33 4.28 -9.06
CA ALA A 202 10.54 3.87 -10.22
C ALA A 202 9.78 2.56 -9.97
N ILE A 203 10.32 1.68 -9.11
CA ILE A 203 9.65 0.48 -8.62
C ILE A 203 9.15 0.73 -7.21
N ARG A 204 7.88 0.49 -6.95
CA ARG A 204 7.25 0.70 -5.63
C ARG A 204 6.50 -0.53 -5.19
N VAL A 205 6.47 -0.74 -3.87
CA VAL A 205 5.67 -1.81 -3.29
C VAL A 205 4.32 -1.25 -2.86
N LEU A 206 3.28 -1.80 -3.42
CA LEU A 206 1.91 -1.42 -3.12
C LEU A 206 1.19 -2.56 -2.39
N PRO A 207 0.21 -2.25 -1.52
CA PRO A 207 -0.70 -3.26 -1.00
C PRO A 207 -1.30 -4.09 -2.15
N ARG A 208 -1.41 -5.39 -1.98
CA ARG A 208 -1.79 -6.30 -3.09
C ARG A 208 -3.14 -5.96 -3.74
N HIS A 209 -4.10 -5.46 -2.96
CA HIS A 209 -5.41 -5.07 -3.48
C HIS A 209 -5.34 -3.86 -4.42
N LEU A 210 -4.33 -2.98 -4.26
CA LEU A 210 -4.06 -1.86 -5.17
C LEU A 210 -3.23 -2.31 -6.37
N ALA A 211 -2.20 -3.10 -6.14
CA ALA A 211 -1.28 -3.57 -7.18
C ALA A 211 -1.95 -4.51 -8.19
N LYS A 212 -2.89 -5.35 -7.72
CA LYS A 212 -3.71 -6.24 -8.55
C LYS A 212 -5.13 -5.74 -8.74
N GLY A 213 -5.37 -4.43 -8.62
CA GLY A 213 -6.70 -3.83 -8.60
C GLY A 213 -7.71 -4.56 -9.48
N LYS A 214 -8.94 -4.67 -9.03
CA LYS A 214 -10.02 -5.22 -9.87
C LYS A 214 -10.13 -4.33 -11.10
N ILE A 215 -9.82 -4.89 -12.25
CA ILE A 215 -10.08 -4.23 -13.54
C ILE A 215 -11.57 -3.87 -13.53
N GLY A 216 -11.88 -2.58 -13.55
CA GLY A 216 -13.26 -2.11 -13.51
C GLY A 216 -14.06 -2.68 -14.68
N ALA A 217 -15.36 -2.83 -14.50
CA ALA A 217 -16.25 -3.38 -15.52
C ALA A 217 -16.14 -2.65 -16.88
N HIS A 218 -15.91 -1.33 -16.87
CA HIS A 218 -15.70 -0.53 -18.09
C HIS A 218 -14.38 -0.84 -18.81
N TYR A 219 -13.32 -1.26 -18.10
CA TYR A 219 -12.07 -1.70 -18.74
C TYR A 219 -12.26 -3.06 -19.44
N ARG A 220 -13.03 -3.95 -18.85
CA ARG A 220 -13.43 -5.21 -19.45
C ARG A 220 -14.30 -5.00 -20.68
N LEU A 221 -15.30 -4.11 -20.57
CA LEU A 221 -16.16 -3.71 -21.67
C LEU A 221 -15.37 -3.13 -22.85
N GLY A 222 -14.35 -2.32 -22.60
CA GLY A 222 -13.48 -1.79 -23.65
C GLY A 222 -12.72 -2.88 -24.42
N TRP A 223 -12.26 -3.92 -23.73
CA TRP A 223 -11.61 -5.08 -24.36
C TRP A 223 -12.61 -5.94 -25.13
N GLU A 224 -13.78 -6.21 -24.56
CA GLU A 224 -14.84 -6.98 -25.20
C GLU A 224 -15.40 -6.24 -26.43
N GLU A 225 -15.51 -4.93 -26.37
CA GLU A 225 -15.93 -4.13 -27.52
C GLU A 225 -14.87 -4.08 -28.63
N LYS A 226 -13.58 -4.02 -28.26
CA LYS A 226 -12.48 -4.12 -29.22
C LYS A 226 -12.47 -5.48 -29.92
N GLU A 227 -12.64 -6.57 -29.17
CA GLU A 227 -12.73 -7.92 -29.73
C GLU A 227 -13.96 -8.07 -30.65
N LYS A 228 -15.11 -7.49 -30.26
CA LYS A 228 -16.35 -7.57 -31.03
C LYS A 228 -16.35 -6.70 -32.29
N LYS A 229 -15.70 -5.55 -32.28
CA LYS A 229 -15.71 -4.57 -33.37
C LYS A 229 -14.44 -4.59 -34.23
N GLY A 230 -13.37 -5.26 -33.79
CA GLY A 230 -12.09 -5.28 -34.49
C GLY A 230 -11.39 -3.91 -34.63
N GLU A 231 -11.92 -2.88 -33.98
CA GLU A 231 -11.45 -1.50 -34.09
C GLU A 231 -10.90 -0.99 -32.76
N SER A 232 -9.86 -0.15 -32.82
CA SER A 232 -9.33 0.54 -31.66
C SER A 232 -10.29 1.62 -31.19
N LEU A 233 -10.68 1.60 -29.90
CA LEU A 233 -11.51 2.65 -29.27
C LEU A 233 -10.79 3.99 -29.08
N MET A 234 -9.51 4.07 -29.45
CA MET A 234 -8.72 5.31 -29.43
C MET A 234 -8.66 5.87 -30.86
N PRO A 235 -9.47 6.89 -31.20
CA PRO A 235 -9.31 7.60 -32.47
C PRO A 235 -7.97 8.36 -32.45
N GLY A 236 -7.03 7.97 -33.27
CA GLY A 236 -5.77 8.68 -33.42
C GLY A 236 -4.50 7.90 -33.08
N LEU A 237 -4.56 6.59 -32.86
CA LEU A 237 -3.34 5.80 -32.97
C LEU A 237 -2.95 5.77 -34.45
N ILE A 238 -1.88 6.50 -34.77
CA ILE A 238 -1.24 6.51 -36.08
C ILE A 238 -0.94 5.06 -36.43
N ASP A 239 -1.51 4.56 -37.54
CA ASP A 239 -1.06 3.33 -38.16
C ASP A 239 0.41 3.52 -38.53
N LEU A 240 1.28 3.00 -37.68
CA LEU A 240 2.70 2.92 -38.02
C LEU A 240 2.82 1.88 -39.15
N PRO A 241 3.35 2.24 -40.31
CA PRO A 241 3.53 1.29 -41.39
C PRO A 241 4.44 0.15 -40.90
N ASP A 242 3.98 -1.06 -41.15
CA ASP A 242 4.62 -2.32 -40.76
C ASP A 242 5.95 -2.59 -41.45
N ARG A 243 6.82 -1.70 -41.64
CA ARG A 243 8.25 -1.84 -41.98
C ARG A 243 8.74 -0.60 -42.73
N LEU A 244 9.73 -0.01 -42.17
CA LEU A 244 10.70 0.75 -42.99
C LEU A 244 11.58 -0.23 -43.75
N PRO A 245 11.91 0.05 -45.00
CA PRO A 245 12.74 -0.81 -45.83
C PRO A 245 14.16 -1.01 -45.30
#